data_e951af99567cff3dd39764ede0ec3028
#
_entry.id   e951af99567cff3dd39764ede0ec3028
#
_cell.length_a   1.000
_cell.length_b   1.000
_cell.length_c   1.000
_cell.angle_alpha   90.00
_cell.angle_beta   90.00
_cell.angle_gamma   90.00
#
_symmetry.space_group_name_H-M   'P 1'
#
loop_
_entity.id
_entity.type
_entity.pdbx_description
1 polymer ?
#
loop_
_entity_poly.entity_id
_entity_poly.type
_entity_poly.pdbx_seq_one_letter_code
_entity_poly.pdbx_strand_id
1 'polypeptide(L)'
;MTGSSASNSRSEHASKMKKQRATLLTVIASLIGLLVLPTIVIAQEATGTQTEAGGQEQSATSLIEAMRVERIGLVDLDGVLRKSTGTQKVRQLLDEQRSEFQKEFSIRETALQETERTLLVDKEIISTEEFNRRLKAFEDEVAEVQRQIQYRRQALDRAFQEAQREIRALALEIVKEIAAERKLDLVMSQESALIFRPALNISDEVYRRLEKRTENATIEIKVGNSE
;
A
#
# COMPACT_ATOMS: atom_id res chain seq x y z
N MET A 1 -32.28 -34.04 21.31
CA MET A 1 -32.29 -34.46 19.91
C MET A 1 -32.34 -33.22 19.05
N THR A 2 -31.25 -32.84 18.48
CA THR A 2 -31.04 -32.15 17.20
C THR A 2 -29.61 -31.54 17.19
N GLY A 3 -28.68 -32.34 16.78
CA GLY A 3 -27.33 -31.86 16.44
C GLY A 3 -26.95 -32.57 15.16
N SER A 4 -27.03 -31.92 14.00
CA SER A 4 -26.29 -32.29 12.79
C SER A 4 -26.69 -31.39 11.61
N SER A 5 -26.07 -30.27 11.42
CA SER A 5 -26.18 -29.53 10.15
C SER A 5 -24.96 -28.66 9.79
N ALA A 6 -23.87 -28.68 10.55
CA ALA A 6 -22.73 -27.79 10.30
C ALA A 6 -21.51 -28.45 9.63
N SER A 7 -21.53 -29.75 9.35
CA SER A 7 -20.38 -30.48 8.78
C SER A 7 -20.42 -30.68 7.26
N ASN A 8 -21.52 -30.35 6.59
CA ASN A 8 -21.67 -30.65 5.15
C ASN A 8 -21.24 -29.52 4.20
N SER A 9 -21.15 -28.29 4.65
CA SER A 9 -20.76 -27.18 3.79
C SER A 9 -19.24 -27.06 3.55
N ARG A 10 -18.41 -27.63 4.43
CA ARG A 10 -16.96 -27.62 4.32
C ARG A 10 -16.38 -28.65 3.34
N SER A 11 -17.09 -29.75 3.11
CA SER A 11 -16.64 -30.78 2.16
C SER A 11 -16.97 -30.46 0.70
N GLU A 12 -18.01 -29.68 0.44
CA GLU A 12 -18.36 -29.28 -0.93
C GLU A 12 -17.43 -28.21 -1.54
N HIS A 13 -16.90 -27.27 -0.72
CA HIS A 13 -15.94 -26.28 -1.20
C HIS A 13 -14.57 -26.87 -1.54
N ALA A 14 -14.13 -27.91 -0.83
CA ALA A 14 -12.86 -28.59 -1.11
C ALA A 14 -12.92 -29.46 -2.38
N SER A 15 -14.08 -29.98 -2.73
CA SER A 15 -14.30 -30.79 -3.95
C SER A 15 -14.35 -29.94 -5.23
N LYS A 16 -14.91 -28.73 -5.16
CA LYS A 16 -14.95 -27.81 -6.32
C LYS A 16 -13.59 -27.28 -6.74
N MET A 17 -12.67 -27.07 -5.80
CA MET A 17 -11.31 -26.59 -6.12
C MET A 17 -10.40 -27.68 -6.72
N LYS A 18 -10.66 -28.96 -6.48
CA LYS A 18 -9.88 -30.05 -7.11
C LYS A 18 -10.27 -30.34 -8.56
N LYS A 19 -11.51 -30.05 -8.96
CA LYS A 19 -11.97 -30.26 -10.34
C LYS A 19 -11.53 -29.19 -11.33
N GLN A 20 -11.17 -27.98 -10.89
CA GLN A 20 -10.67 -26.92 -11.79
C GLN A 20 -9.18 -27.02 -12.14
N ARG A 21 -8.40 -27.88 -11.47
CA ARG A 21 -6.97 -28.09 -11.75
C ARG A 21 -6.68 -29.21 -12.75
N ALA A 22 -7.67 -30.00 -13.10
CA ALA A 22 -7.50 -31.16 -14.00
C ALA A 22 -7.79 -30.88 -15.49
N THR A 23 -8.29 -29.67 -15.86
CA THR A 23 -8.70 -29.36 -17.25
C THR A 23 -7.73 -28.44 -18.00
N LEU A 24 -6.56 -28.12 -17.43
CA LEU A 24 -5.59 -27.20 -18.08
C LEU A 24 -4.29 -27.87 -18.56
N LEU A 25 -4.27 -29.23 -18.67
CA LEU A 25 -3.04 -29.97 -19.02
C LEU A 25 -3.17 -30.90 -20.22
N THR A 26 -4.16 -30.70 -21.10
CA THR A 26 -4.36 -31.61 -22.25
C THR A 26 -4.61 -30.90 -23.59
N VAL A 27 -3.90 -29.82 -23.89
CA VAL A 27 -3.88 -29.27 -25.27
C VAL A 27 -2.48 -28.71 -25.60
N ILE A 28 -1.45 -29.51 -25.62
CA ILE A 28 -0.21 -29.25 -26.36
C ILE A 28 0.41 -30.63 -26.70
N ALA A 29 -0.14 -31.31 -27.69
CA ALA A 29 0.56 -32.40 -28.39
C ALA A 29 -0.20 -32.71 -29.68
N SER A 30 0.11 -32.01 -30.75
CA SER A 30 -0.01 -32.50 -32.15
C SER A 30 0.18 -31.30 -33.08
N LEU A 31 1.37 -31.08 -33.58
CA LEU A 31 1.66 -30.67 -34.99
C LEU A 31 3.15 -30.78 -35.26
N ILE A 32 3.62 -32.03 -35.48
CA ILE A 32 4.87 -32.28 -36.22
C ILE A 32 4.42 -32.61 -37.64
N GLY A 33 4.33 -31.59 -38.49
CA GLY A 33 4.12 -31.70 -39.90
C GLY A 33 5.42 -31.55 -40.66
N LEU A 34 5.82 -32.66 -41.21
CA LEU A 34 6.86 -32.92 -42.23
C LEU A 34 6.93 -31.83 -43.29
N LEU A 35 7.99 -31.04 -43.41
CA LEU A 35 8.27 -30.18 -44.56
C LEU A 35 9.53 -30.60 -45.26
N VAL A 36 9.33 -31.22 -46.41
CA VAL A 36 10.35 -31.62 -47.41
C VAL A 36 10.99 -30.35 -47.97
N LEU A 37 12.31 -30.23 -47.88
CA LEU A 37 13.09 -29.18 -48.52
C LEU A 37 13.38 -29.55 -49.97
N PRO A 38 13.11 -28.71 -50.96
CA PRO A 38 13.69 -28.83 -52.29
C PRO A 38 15.08 -28.16 -52.27
N THR A 39 16.11 -28.90 -52.56
CA THR A 39 17.45 -28.42 -52.91
C THR A 39 17.41 -27.63 -54.20
N ILE A 40 17.57 -26.30 -54.10
CA ILE A 40 17.83 -25.46 -55.27
C ILE A 40 19.34 -25.28 -55.40
N VAL A 41 19.92 -25.89 -56.40
CA VAL A 41 21.24 -25.57 -56.92
C VAL A 41 21.13 -24.28 -57.74
N ILE A 42 21.73 -23.20 -57.29
CA ILE A 42 21.88 -21.96 -58.04
C ILE A 42 23.37 -21.81 -58.39
N ALA A 43 23.58 -21.80 -59.70
CA ALA A 43 24.87 -21.51 -60.34
C ALA A 43 25.32 -20.07 -59.97
N GLN A 44 26.61 -19.93 -59.73
CA GLN A 44 27.33 -18.66 -59.61
C GLN A 44 27.30 -17.92 -60.95
N GLU A 45 26.72 -16.75 -60.98
CA GLU A 45 27.12 -15.69 -61.91
C GLU A 45 27.53 -14.45 -61.09
N ALA A 46 28.81 -14.13 -61.20
CA ALA A 46 29.41 -12.95 -60.66
C ALA A 46 28.98 -11.70 -61.44
N THR A 47 28.21 -10.81 -60.80
CA THR A 47 28.13 -9.41 -61.25
C THR A 47 28.02 -8.52 -60.04
N GLY A 48 29.05 -7.70 -59.86
CA GLY A 48 29.16 -6.79 -58.73
C GLY A 48 28.03 -5.75 -58.67
N THR A 49 27.44 -5.69 -57.51
CA THR A 49 26.75 -4.46 -57.09
C THR A 49 27.02 -4.35 -55.59
N GLN A 50 27.91 -3.44 -55.22
CA GLN A 50 28.06 -2.98 -53.84
C GLN A 50 26.78 -2.26 -53.47
N THR A 51 25.92 -2.96 -52.75
CA THR A 51 24.76 -2.32 -52.13
C THR A 51 25.05 -2.15 -50.66
N GLU A 52 25.01 -0.92 -50.23
CA GLU A 52 25.23 -0.39 -48.88
C GLU A 52 24.49 -1.20 -47.80
N ALA A 53 25.06 -2.23 -47.27
CA ALA A 53 24.55 -2.96 -46.08
C ALA A 53 25.10 -2.40 -44.75
N GLY A 54 25.88 -1.31 -44.80
CA GLY A 54 26.53 -0.71 -43.62
C GLY A 54 25.61 0.13 -42.71
N GLY A 55 24.41 0.51 -43.18
CA GLY A 55 23.55 1.45 -42.41
C GLY A 55 22.59 0.78 -41.43
N GLN A 56 22.19 -0.47 -41.66
CA GLN A 56 21.21 -1.13 -40.80
C GLN A 56 21.82 -1.84 -39.59
N GLU A 57 23.03 -2.38 -39.72
CA GLU A 57 23.72 -3.00 -38.56
C GLU A 57 24.19 -1.97 -37.55
N GLN A 58 24.62 -0.77 -38.00
CA GLN A 58 24.95 0.33 -37.09
C GLN A 58 23.74 0.87 -36.32
N SER A 59 22.56 0.91 -36.93
CA SER A 59 21.33 1.32 -36.24
C SER A 59 20.86 0.30 -35.20
N ALA A 60 20.95 -0.99 -35.50
CA ALA A 60 20.57 -2.04 -34.56
C ALA A 60 21.52 -2.11 -33.36
N THR A 61 22.82 -1.97 -33.60
CA THR A 61 23.84 -1.96 -32.54
C THR A 61 23.71 -0.72 -31.64
N SER A 62 23.40 0.46 -32.22
CA SER A 62 23.18 1.68 -31.45
C SER A 62 21.91 1.62 -30.62
N LEU A 63 20.84 0.95 -31.08
CA LEU A 63 19.62 0.73 -30.31
C LEU A 63 19.85 -0.25 -29.14
N ILE A 64 20.63 -1.31 -29.35
CA ILE A 64 20.98 -2.27 -28.30
C ILE A 64 21.86 -1.60 -27.22
N GLU A 65 22.83 -0.79 -27.63
CA GLU A 65 23.68 0.01 -26.74
C GLU A 65 22.84 1.01 -25.91
N ALA A 66 21.86 1.67 -26.54
CA ALA A 66 20.94 2.60 -25.85
C ALA A 66 19.99 1.91 -24.85
N MET A 67 19.74 0.62 -25.01
CA MET A 67 18.90 -0.18 -24.09
C MET A 67 19.71 -0.88 -22.99
N ARG A 68 21.02 -0.68 -22.92
CA ARG A 68 21.89 -1.34 -21.96
C ARG A 68 21.74 -0.69 -20.58
N VAL A 69 21.23 -1.45 -19.61
CA VAL A 69 21.21 -1.02 -18.20
C VAL A 69 22.60 -1.27 -17.60
N GLU A 70 23.35 -0.21 -17.33
CA GLU A 70 24.73 -0.31 -16.83
C GLU A 70 24.84 0.04 -15.35
N ARG A 71 24.03 0.98 -14.89
CA ARG A 71 24.11 1.52 -13.53
C ARG A 71 22.82 1.26 -12.78
N ILE A 72 22.91 0.43 -11.78
CA ILE A 72 21.76 0.03 -10.94
C ILE A 72 21.97 0.55 -9.53
N GLY A 73 20.91 1.09 -8.92
CA GLY A 73 20.82 1.39 -7.50
C GLY A 73 19.87 0.43 -6.79
N LEU A 74 20.18 0.09 -5.55
CA LEU A 74 19.29 -0.69 -4.68
C LEU A 74 18.90 0.14 -3.46
N VAL A 75 17.62 0.11 -3.10
CA VAL A 75 17.09 0.85 -1.94
C VAL A 75 16.15 -0.01 -1.10
N ASP A 76 16.38 -0.06 0.21
CA ASP A 76 15.41 -0.53 1.20
C ASP A 76 14.55 0.66 1.63
N LEU A 77 13.56 0.99 0.79
CA LEU A 77 12.69 2.14 1.05
C LEU A 77 11.88 1.96 2.34
N ASP A 78 11.36 0.77 2.60
CA ASP A 78 10.56 0.50 3.78
C ASP A 78 11.41 0.52 5.06
N GLY A 79 12.65 0.05 5.01
CA GLY A 79 13.61 0.20 6.10
C GLY A 79 13.97 1.66 6.39
N VAL A 80 14.18 2.46 5.35
CA VAL A 80 14.42 3.91 5.47
C VAL A 80 13.23 4.59 6.13
N LEU A 81 12.00 4.32 5.67
CA LEU A 81 10.78 4.91 6.23
C LEU A 81 10.55 4.50 7.68
N ARG A 82 10.79 3.22 8.03
CA ARG A 82 10.65 2.75 9.42
C ARG A 82 11.61 3.44 10.39
N LYS A 83 12.84 3.73 9.94
CA LYS A 83 13.88 4.37 10.75
C LYS A 83 13.73 5.89 10.81
N SER A 84 13.02 6.51 9.86
CA SER A 84 12.92 7.95 9.72
C SER A 84 12.30 8.61 10.96
N THR A 85 12.96 9.66 11.43
CA THR A 85 12.48 10.52 12.52
C THR A 85 11.13 11.16 12.16
N GLY A 86 10.92 11.52 10.90
CA GLY A 86 9.63 12.02 10.41
C GLY A 86 8.49 11.02 10.65
N THR A 87 8.71 9.74 10.33
CA THR A 87 7.73 8.68 10.61
C THR A 87 7.48 8.49 12.10
N GLN A 88 8.53 8.58 12.93
CA GLN A 88 8.41 8.47 14.39
C GLN A 88 7.61 9.64 14.97
N LYS A 89 7.87 10.87 14.53
CA LYS A 89 7.11 12.07 14.94
C LYS A 89 5.62 11.94 14.59
N VAL A 90 5.29 11.46 13.38
CA VAL A 90 3.89 11.22 12.99
C VAL A 90 3.20 10.25 13.94
N ARG A 91 3.85 9.13 14.28
CA ARG A 91 3.30 8.15 15.23
C ARG A 91 3.08 8.75 16.60
N GLN A 92 4.06 9.47 17.11
CA GLN A 92 3.97 10.14 18.41
C GLN A 92 2.79 11.11 18.47
N LEU A 93 2.66 12.00 17.48
CA LEU A 93 1.54 12.96 17.40
C LEU A 93 0.18 12.27 17.36
N LEU A 94 0.08 11.15 16.64
CA LEU A 94 -1.17 10.38 16.58
C LEU A 94 -1.49 9.69 17.90
N ASP A 95 -0.48 9.17 18.59
CA ASP A 95 -0.68 8.56 19.90
C ASP A 95 -1.07 9.60 20.96
N GLU A 96 -0.50 10.81 20.88
CA GLU A 96 -0.93 11.96 21.70
C GLU A 96 -2.40 12.31 21.42
N GLN A 97 -2.79 12.43 20.16
CA GLN A 97 -4.19 12.71 19.78
C GLN A 97 -5.15 11.60 20.22
N ARG A 98 -4.76 10.34 20.09
CA ARG A 98 -5.56 9.21 20.61
C ARG A 98 -5.75 9.29 22.11
N SER A 99 -4.68 9.63 22.85
CA SER A 99 -4.74 9.78 24.30
C SER A 99 -5.66 10.92 24.72
N GLU A 100 -5.60 12.06 24.03
CA GLU A 100 -6.51 13.19 24.27
C GLU A 100 -7.97 12.81 24.02
N PHE A 101 -8.26 12.12 22.92
CA PHE A 101 -9.62 11.66 22.64
C PHE A 101 -10.13 10.64 23.66
N GLN A 102 -9.28 9.74 24.12
CA GLN A 102 -9.67 8.79 25.16
C GLN A 102 -10.07 9.50 26.45
N LYS A 103 -9.31 10.54 26.84
CA LYS A 103 -9.65 11.37 28.02
C LYS A 103 -10.98 12.11 27.82
N GLU A 104 -11.18 12.76 26.68
CA GLU A 104 -12.41 13.46 26.35
C GLU A 104 -13.64 12.53 26.41
N PHE A 105 -13.52 11.35 25.77
CA PHE A 105 -14.63 10.38 25.76
C PHE A 105 -14.88 9.74 27.13
N SER A 106 -13.85 9.50 27.93
CA SER A 106 -14.03 9.01 29.30
C SER A 106 -14.83 9.99 30.17
N ILE A 107 -14.62 11.30 30.01
CA ILE A 107 -15.41 12.31 30.71
C ILE A 107 -16.87 12.27 30.25
N ARG A 108 -17.12 12.18 28.95
CA ARG A 108 -18.48 12.10 28.40
C ARG A 108 -19.19 10.81 28.81
N GLU A 109 -18.48 9.67 28.80
CA GLU A 109 -19.01 8.40 29.26
C GLU A 109 -19.45 8.47 30.73
N THR A 110 -18.63 9.09 31.60
CA THR A 110 -18.99 9.29 33.00
C THR A 110 -20.22 10.18 33.14
N ALA A 111 -20.34 11.25 32.34
CA ALA A 111 -21.52 12.11 32.34
C ALA A 111 -22.78 11.37 31.87
N LEU A 112 -22.66 10.52 30.83
CA LEU A 112 -23.78 9.68 30.38
C LEU A 112 -24.22 8.68 31.43
N GLN A 113 -23.29 8.04 32.15
CA GLN A 113 -23.60 7.13 33.25
C GLN A 113 -24.34 7.82 34.38
N GLU A 114 -23.98 9.06 34.73
CA GLU A 114 -24.67 9.82 35.75
C GLU A 114 -26.07 10.26 35.28
N THR A 115 -26.22 10.67 34.02
CA THR A 115 -27.52 10.96 33.40
C THR A 115 -28.43 9.74 33.41
N GLU A 116 -27.94 8.57 33.05
CA GLU A 116 -28.68 7.30 33.11
C GLU A 116 -29.16 7.01 34.53
N ARG A 117 -28.27 7.15 35.51
CA ARG A 117 -28.58 6.92 36.90
C ARG A 117 -29.68 7.87 37.40
N THR A 118 -29.60 9.15 37.02
CA THR A 118 -30.61 10.16 37.35
C THR A 118 -31.96 9.82 36.72
N LEU A 119 -31.99 9.41 35.46
CA LEU A 119 -33.20 8.98 34.77
C LEU A 119 -33.90 7.82 35.48
N LEU A 120 -33.12 6.84 35.97
CA LEU A 120 -33.66 5.69 36.69
C LEU A 120 -34.35 6.12 38.00
N VAL A 121 -33.78 7.08 38.71
CA VAL A 121 -34.37 7.63 39.93
C VAL A 121 -35.61 8.47 39.62
N ASP A 122 -35.55 9.32 38.61
CA ASP A 122 -36.63 10.23 38.23
C ASP A 122 -37.87 9.52 37.68
N LYS A 123 -37.73 8.29 37.18
CA LYS A 123 -38.82 7.50 36.60
C LYS A 123 -40.04 7.37 37.51
N GLU A 124 -39.83 7.33 38.82
CA GLU A 124 -40.90 7.20 39.81
C GLU A 124 -41.42 8.56 40.32
N ILE A 125 -40.75 9.67 39.97
CA ILE A 125 -41.00 10.98 40.56
C ILE A 125 -41.68 11.94 39.56
N ILE A 126 -41.29 11.83 38.26
CA ILE A 126 -41.76 12.76 37.21
C ILE A 126 -42.90 12.16 36.39
N SER A 127 -43.60 13.02 35.60
CA SER A 127 -44.64 12.56 34.69
C SER A 127 -44.07 11.66 33.57
N THR A 128 -44.92 10.78 33.03
CA THR A 128 -44.55 9.89 31.92
C THR A 128 -44.07 10.67 30.69
N GLU A 129 -44.70 11.81 30.38
CA GLU A 129 -44.32 12.67 29.25
C GLU A 129 -42.92 13.25 29.44
N GLU A 130 -42.63 13.73 30.64
CA GLU A 130 -41.33 14.30 30.98
C GLU A 130 -40.24 13.23 30.97
N PHE A 131 -40.54 12.04 31.53
CA PHE A 131 -39.63 10.90 31.48
C PHE A 131 -39.28 10.52 30.04
N ASN A 132 -40.29 10.34 29.17
CA ASN A 132 -40.07 10.00 27.77
C ASN A 132 -39.27 11.05 27.02
N ARG A 133 -39.46 12.32 27.29
CA ARG A 133 -38.70 13.42 26.72
C ARG A 133 -37.21 13.34 27.11
N ARG A 134 -36.93 13.13 28.40
CA ARG A 134 -35.54 13.01 28.90
C ARG A 134 -34.89 11.74 28.44
N LEU A 135 -35.60 10.62 28.40
CA LEU A 135 -35.09 9.37 27.87
C LEU A 135 -34.66 9.52 26.41
N LYS A 136 -35.49 10.13 25.58
CA LYS A 136 -35.17 10.38 24.19
C LYS A 136 -33.94 11.27 24.04
N ALA A 137 -33.84 12.35 24.83
CA ALA A 137 -32.64 13.22 24.80
C ALA A 137 -31.35 12.45 25.17
N PHE A 138 -31.46 11.57 26.16
CA PHE A 138 -30.32 10.68 26.52
C PHE A 138 -29.94 9.72 25.41
N GLU A 139 -30.94 9.08 24.79
CA GLU A 139 -30.70 8.16 23.66
C GLU A 139 -30.02 8.89 22.47
N ASP A 140 -30.49 10.11 22.16
CA ASP A 140 -29.91 10.95 21.10
C ASP A 140 -28.46 11.34 21.43
N GLU A 141 -28.17 11.67 22.71
CA GLU A 141 -26.82 11.99 23.17
C GLU A 141 -25.88 10.76 23.10
N VAL A 142 -26.32 9.60 23.54
CA VAL A 142 -25.55 8.33 23.41
C VAL A 142 -25.22 8.06 21.94
N ALA A 143 -26.21 8.20 21.05
CA ALA A 143 -26.02 7.97 19.63
C ALA A 143 -25.02 8.98 19.03
N GLU A 144 -25.08 10.24 19.47
CA GLU A 144 -24.13 11.28 19.03
C GLU A 144 -22.70 10.98 19.49
N VAL A 145 -22.50 10.63 20.75
CA VAL A 145 -21.18 10.27 21.27
C VAL A 145 -20.60 9.08 20.51
N GLN A 146 -21.41 8.05 20.22
CA GLN A 146 -20.97 6.90 19.42
C GLN A 146 -20.57 7.30 17.99
N ARG A 147 -21.34 8.19 17.33
CA ARG A 147 -20.98 8.72 16.00
C ARG A 147 -19.66 9.48 16.04
N GLN A 148 -19.45 10.33 17.05
CA GLN A 148 -18.22 11.09 17.22
C GLN A 148 -17.01 10.19 17.44
N ILE A 149 -17.13 9.13 18.24
CA ILE A 149 -16.06 8.14 18.43
C ILE A 149 -15.67 7.50 17.10
N GLN A 150 -16.65 7.04 16.33
CA GLN A 150 -16.37 6.42 15.03
C GLN A 150 -15.76 7.41 14.04
N TYR A 151 -16.27 8.62 13.97
CA TYR A 151 -15.73 9.67 13.12
C TYR A 151 -14.28 10.00 13.46
N ARG A 152 -13.96 10.19 14.75
CA ARG A 152 -12.62 10.51 15.23
C ARG A 152 -11.61 9.38 14.95
N ARG A 153 -12.02 8.12 15.17
CA ARG A 153 -11.18 6.97 14.81
C ARG A 153 -10.84 6.96 13.33
N GLN A 154 -11.84 7.12 12.47
CA GLN A 154 -11.63 7.16 11.02
C GLN A 154 -10.80 8.36 10.58
N ALA A 155 -10.96 9.52 11.22
CA ALA A 155 -10.18 10.71 10.93
C ALA A 155 -8.70 10.51 11.27
N LEU A 156 -8.39 9.90 12.42
CA LEU A 156 -7.02 9.54 12.80
C LEU A 156 -6.38 8.54 11.84
N ASP A 157 -7.13 7.50 11.44
CA ASP A 157 -6.62 6.51 10.50
C ASP A 157 -6.34 7.12 9.12
N ARG A 158 -7.22 8.02 8.64
CA ARG A 158 -6.99 8.77 7.39
C ARG A 158 -5.77 9.68 7.50
N ALA A 159 -5.64 10.43 8.59
CA ALA A 159 -4.50 11.31 8.80
C ALA A 159 -3.18 10.54 8.85
N PHE A 160 -3.17 9.36 9.48
CA PHE A 160 -1.99 8.48 9.50
C PHE A 160 -1.60 8.01 8.10
N GLN A 161 -2.56 7.51 7.34
CA GLN A 161 -2.31 7.05 5.97
C GLN A 161 -1.82 8.18 5.06
N GLU A 162 -2.38 9.38 5.22
CA GLU A 162 -1.96 10.57 4.46
C GLU A 162 -0.51 10.93 4.78
N ALA A 163 -0.17 11.09 6.06
CA ALA A 163 1.18 11.40 6.47
C ALA A 163 2.20 10.34 6.01
N GLN A 164 1.83 9.06 6.05
CA GLN A 164 2.70 7.99 5.51
C GLN A 164 2.90 8.13 3.99
N ARG A 165 1.83 8.46 3.24
CA ARG A 165 1.95 8.67 1.78
C ARG A 165 2.86 9.85 1.46
N GLU A 166 2.73 10.95 2.20
CA GLU A 166 3.57 12.15 2.01
C GLU A 166 5.05 11.85 2.27
N ILE A 167 5.37 11.19 3.39
CA ILE A 167 6.76 10.83 3.70
C ILE A 167 7.32 9.86 2.64
N ARG A 168 6.51 8.89 2.19
CA ARG A 168 6.91 7.95 1.14
C ARG A 168 7.14 8.66 -0.20
N ALA A 169 6.29 9.61 -0.57
CA ALA A 169 6.44 10.41 -1.78
C ALA A 169 7.73 11.24 -1.74
N LEU A 170 8.02 11.87 -0.60
CA LEU A 170 9.25 12.61 -0.37
C LEU A 170 10.50 11.72 -0.49
N ALA A 171 10.46 10.52 0.08
CA ALA A 171 11.54 9.55 -0.03
C ALA A 171 11.78 9.10 -1.48
N LEU A 172 10.71 8.87 -2.26
CA LEU A 172 10.81 8.54 -3.68
C LEU A 172 11.36 9.70 -4.52
N GLU A 173 11.03 10.94 -4.17
CA GLU A 173 11.61 12.13 -4.80
C GLU A 173 13.13 12.18 -4.57
N ILE A 174 13.57 11.92 -3.34
CA ILE A 174 14.99 11.83 -3.00
C ILE A 174 15.68 10.70 -3.79
N VAL A 175 15.04 9.55 -3.94
CA VAL A 175 15.57 8.44 -4.77
C VAL A 175 15.76 8.89 -6.22
N LYS A 176 14.80 9.63 -6.79
CA LYS A 176 14.92 10.20 -8.16
C LYS A 176 16.08 11.16 -8.28
N GLU A 177 16.29 12.04 -7.31
CA GLU A 177 17.42 12.97 -7.29
C GLU A 177 18.76 12.23 -7.27
N ILE A 178 18.91 11.24 -6.37
CA ILE A 178 20.12 10.44 -6.28
C ILE A 178 20.35 9.66 -7.59
N ALA A 179 19.29 9.12 -8.20
CA ALA A 179 19.37 8.42 -9.47
C ALA A 179 19.87 9.36 -10.59
N ALA A 180 19.36 10.58 -10.65
CA ALA A 180 19.79 11.58 -11.63
C ALA A 180 21.26 12.01 -11.41
N GLU A 181 21.65 12.31 -10.16
CA GLU A 181 23.02 12.72 -9.80
C GLU A 181 24.06 11.64 -10.12
N ARG A 182 23.72 10.37 -9.81
CA ARG A 182 24.60 9.22 -10.05
C ARG A 182 24.45 8.64 -11.46
N LYS A 183 23.53 9.19 -12.27
CA LYS A 183 23.17 8.71 -13.60
C LYS A 183 22.82 7.21 -13.58
N LEU A 184 21.99 6.80 -12.60
CA LEU A 184 21.50 5.43 -12.52
C LEU A 184 20.43 5.19 -13.58
N ASP A 185 20.55 4.09 -14.30
CA ASP A 185 19.58 3.69 -15.32
C ASP A 185 18.35 3.03 -14.68
N LEU A 186 18.55 2.38 -13.52
CA LEU A 186 17.50 1.67 -12.80
C LEU A 186 17.71 1.74 -11.29
N VAL A 187 16.64 1.96 -10.54
CA VAL A 187 16.63 1.77 -9.08
C VAL A 187 15.59 0.70 -8.74
N MET A 188 16.01 -0.30 -7.98
CA MET A 188 15.18 -1.44 -7.56
C MET A 188 15.08 -1.51 -6.05
N SER A 189 14.01 -2.18 -5.56
CA SER A 189 13.96 -2.55 -4.15
C SER A 189 15.09 -3.52 -3.80
N GLN A 190 15.74 -3.29 -2.66
CA GLN A 190 16.79 -4.18 -2.16
C GLN A 190 16.27 -5.61 -1.94
N GLU A 191 15.01 -5.77 -1.58
CA GLU A 191 14.37 -7.08 -1.38
C GLU A 191 14.30 -7.94 -2.67
N SER A 192 14.39 -7.30 -3.83
CA SER A 192 14.40 -7.99 -5.12
C SER A 192 15.77 -8.60 -5.48
N ALA A 193 16.82 -8.29 -4.72
CA ALA A 193 18.18 -8.74 -4.98
C ALA A 193 18.63 -9.73 -3.90
N LEU A 194 18.96 -10.97 -4.28
CA LEU A 194 19.48 -11.98 -3.35
C LEU A 194 20.92 -11.70 -2.94
N ILE A 195 21.76 -11.26 -3.88
CA ILE A 195 23.19 -10.96 -3.68
C ILE A 195 23.51 -9.70 -4.47
N PHE A 196 24.16 -8.74 -3.83
CA PHE A 196 24.59 -7.51 -4.47
C PHE A 196 25.84 -6.92 -3.80
N ARG A 197 26.55 -6.07 -4.54
CA ARG A 197 27.68 -5.33 -3.98
C ARG A 197 27.17 -4.18 -3.09
N PRO A 198 27.73 -3.96 -1.89
CA PRO A 198 27.30 -2.88 -0.99
C PRO A 198 27.30 -1.49 -1.65
N ALA A 199 28.20 -1.26 -2.60
CA ALA A 199 28.27 0.01 -3.34
C ALA A 199 27.01 0.35 -4.17
N LEU A 200 26.16 -0.63 -4.46
CA LEU A 200 24.88 -0.42 -5.15
C LEU A 200 23.78 0.06 -4.22
N ASN A 201 23.97 -0.10 -2.91
CA ASN A 201 22.96 0.31 -1.92
C ASN A 201 23.00 1.83 -1.71
N ILE A 202 21.85 2.48 -1.99
CA ILE A 202 21.68 3.93 -1.79
C ILE A 202 20.83 4.27 -0.56
N SER A 203 20.39 3.27 0.23
CA SER A 203 19.46 3.46 1.34
C SER A 203 19.95 4.45 2.40
N ASP A 204 21.24 4.40 2.76
CA ASP A 204 21.80 5.30 3.77
C ASP A 204 21.84 6.76 3.28
N GLU A 205 22.00 6.96 1.98
CA GLU A 205 21.95 8.31 1.43
C GLU A 205 20.53 8.84 1.36
N VAL A 206 19.57 7.98 0.96
CA VAL A 206 18.13 8.31 0.99
C VAL A 206 17.71 8.66 2.42
N TYR A 207 18.11 7.85 3.40
CA TYR A 207 17.83 8.10 4.81
C TYR A 207 18.36 9.47 5.27
N ARG A 208 19.64 9.76 5.06
CA ARG A 208 20.24 11.04 5.47
C ARG A 208 19.56 12.26 4.83
N ARG A 209 19.20 12.17 3.54
CA ARG A 209 18.49 13.26 2.86
C ARG A 209 17.06 13.41 3.35
N LEU A 210 16.38 12.30 3.64
CA LEU A 210 15.04 12.30 4.20
C LEU A 210 15.03 12.94 5.59
N GLU A 211 15.96 12.55 6.48
CA GLU A 211 16.13 13.18 7.80
C GLU A 211 16.30 14.69 7.68
N LYS A 212 17.22 15.14 6.83
CA LYS A 212 17.46 16.58 6.62
C LYS A 212 16.22 17.33 6.14
N ARG A 213 15.40 16.73 5.25
CA ARG A 213 14.18 17.36 4.75
C ARG A 213 13.03 17.35 5.76
N THR A 214 12.99 16.36 6.64
CA THR A 214 11.94 16.22 7.67
C THR A 214 12.32 16.84 9.00
N GLU A 215 13.57 17.26 9.20
CA GLU A 215 14.06 17.86 10.44
C GLU A 215 13.24 19.08 10.88
N ASN A 216 12.95 19.97 9.92
CA ASN A 216 12.21 21.22 10.14
C ASN A 216 10.75 21.14 9.63
N ALA A 217 10.28 19.96 9.23
CA ALA A 217 8.91 19.82 8.76
C ALA A 217 7.95 19.90 9.95
N THR A 218 7.05 20.87 9.92
CA THR A 218 5.90 20.92 10.83
C THR A 218 4.89 19.90 10.33
N ILE A 219 4.77 18.79 11.03
CA ILE A 219 3.77 17.76 10.70
C ILE A 219 2.48 18.16 11.41
N GLU A 220 1.53 18.70 10.65
CA GLU A 220 0.18 18.97 11.14
C GLU A 220 -0.72 17.77 10.82
N ILE A 221 -1.23 17.15 11.86
CA ILE A 221 -2.26 16.11 11.70
C ILE A 221 -3.61 16.82 11.65
N LYS A 222 -4.16 17.00 10.47
CA LYS A 222 -5.52 17.55 10.28
C LYS A 222 -6.55 16.49 10.65
N VAL A 223 -6.85 16.38 11.93
CA VAL A 223 -8.03 15.63 12.37
C VAL A 223 -9.20 16.58 12.23
N GLY A 224 -10.01 16.39 11.18
CA GLY A 224 -11.16 17.24 10.94
C GLY A 224 -12.07 17.31 12.18
N ASN A 225 -12.34 18.51 12.64
CA ASN A 225 -13.39 18.72 13.64
C ASN A 225 -14.72 18.41 12.95
N SER A 226 -15.56 17.59 13.59
CA SER A 226 -16.97 17.47 13.21
C SER A 226 -17.65 18.80 13.57
N GLU A 227 -17.86 19.68 12.57
CA GLU A 227 -18.89 20.69 12.67
C GLU A 227 -20.27 20.06 12.54
#